data_4352178a64bbbe421f98db7ba8fd0ffb
#
_entry.id   4352178a64bbbe421f98db7ba8fd0ffb
#
_cell.length_a   1.000
_cell.length_b   1.000
_cell.length_c   1.000
_cell.angle_alpha   90.00
_cell.angle_beta   90.00
_cell.angle_gamma   90.00
#
_symmetry.space_group_name_H-M   'P 1'
#
loop_
_entity.id
_entity.type
_entity.pdbx_description
1 polymer ?
#
loop_
_entity_poly.entity_id
_entity_poly.type
_entity_poly.pdbx_seq_one_letter_code
_entity_poly.pdbx_strand_id
1 'polypeptide(L)'
;MKKVFLLFILIAFVKANAQSGQKTPSYFMPQLGVLSGDQANSLQFQLTGGVIAKNWRIGMGTGLDYYKVRSVPVFADVRHYFGRNKKAFSFANLGYNVPWPLENQYKIFFIQGGSTKSKFEMGWYTDLGLGYDIDLGKQKALSLSVSYSIKTFSEIYDERIDWIWGWPINQPGGNISERKVDYTFRRLSLKAGFRLW
;
A
#
# COMPACT_ATOMS: atom_id res chain seq x y z
N MET A 1 4.07 23.35 -0.81
CA MET A 1 2.61 23.59 -0.90
C MET A 1 1.78 22.31 -0.89
N LYS A 2 2.15 21.23 -1.62
CA LYS A 2 1.38 19.96 -1.67
C LYS A 2 1.23 19.24 -0.31
N LYS A 3 2.24 19.31 0.57
CA LYS A 3 2.19 18.69 1.92
C LYS A 3 1.23 19.39 2.90
N VAL A 4 1.06 20.69 2.76
CA VAL A 4 0.15 21.49 3.59
C VAL A 4 -1.32 21.25 3.20
N PHE A 5 -1.59 21.02 1.91
CA PHE A 5 -2.92 20.71 1.39
C PHE A 5 -3.45 19.37 1.93
N LEU A 6 -2.58 18.36 2.03
CA LEU A 6 -2.95 17.05 2.59
C LEU A 6 -3.32 17.14 4.09
N LEU A 7 -2.60 17.96 4.84
CA LEU A 7 -2.88 18.22 6.27
C LEU A 7 -4.23 18.92 6.45
N PHE A 8 -4.57 19.88 5.58
CA PHE A 8 -5.86 20.57 5.61
C PHE A 8 -7.04 19.64 5.31
N ILE A 9 -6.89 18.71 4.36
CA ILE A 9 -7.92 17.70 4.07
C ILE A 9 -8.13 16.80 5.29
N LEU A 10 -7.06 16.36 5.96
CA LEU A 10 -7.16 15.52 7.16
C LEU A 10 -7.87 16.26 8.31
N ILE A 11 -7.56 17.55 8.53
CA ILE A 11 -8.19 18.39 9.56
C ILE A 11 -9.66 18.70 9.22
N ALA A 12 -10.00 18.89 7.95
CA ALA A 12 -11.38 19.11 7.51
C ALA A 12 -12.26 17.89 7.75
N PHE A 13 -11.74 16.66 7.53
CA PHE A 13 -12.44 15.42 7.85
C PHE A 13 -12.71 15.25 9.35
N VAL A 14 -11.77 15.64 10.21
CA VAL A 14 -11.95 15.59 11.67
C VAL A 14 -13.02 16.58 12.13
N LYS A 15 -13.08 17.79 11.56
CA LYS A 15 -14.08 18.81 11.91
C LYS A 15 -15.48 18.52 11.37
N ALA A 16 -15.60 17.89 10.20
CA ALA A 16 -16.91 17.53 9.63
C ALA A 16 -17.68 16.53 10.52
N ASN A 17 -16.97 15.64 11.22
CA ASN A 17 -17.59 14.70 12.16
C ASN A 17 -17.95 15.32 13.53
N ALA A 18 -17.41 16.49 13.86
CA ALA A 18 -17.69 17.16 15.15
C ALA A 18 -18.97 18.01 15.16
N GLN A 19 -19.53 18.30 13.98
CA GLN A 19 -20.69 19.19 13.86
C GLN A 19 -22.06 18.49 13.74
N SER A 20 -22.08 17.18 13.48
CA SER A 20 -23.34 16.43 13.45
C SER A 20 -23.60 15.88 14.84
N GLY A 21 -24.64 16.34 15.51
CA GLY A 21 -25.06 15.88 16.83
C GLY A 21 -25.50 14.40 16.88
N GLN A 22 -25.47 13.69 15.78
CA GLN A 22 -25.61 12.25 15.69
C GLN A 22 -24.22 11.62 15.65
N LYS A 23 -23.82 10.94 16.74
CA LYS A 23 -22.56 10.18 16.81
C LYS A 23 -22.59 9.03 15.78
N THR A 24 -22.08 9.28 14.58
CA THR A 24 -21.85 8.21 13.62
C THR A 24 -20.80 7.27 14.20
N PRO A 25 -21.12 5.97 14.40
CA PRO A 25 -20.15 5.06 14.96
C PRO A 25 -18.94 4.94 14.02
N SER A 26 -17.78 5.14 14.60
CA SER A 26 -16.48 5.06 13.87
C SER A 26 -15.73 3.79 14.28
N TYR A 27 -14.77 3.37 13.48
CA TYR A 27 -13.87 2.27 13.82
C TYR A 27 -12.42 2.65 13.52
N PHE A 28 -11.53 2.00 14.23
CA PHE A 28 -10.10 2.04 14.00
C PHE A 28 -9.54 0.61 14.06
N MET A 29 -8.65 0.25 13.14
CA MET A 29 -8.16 -1.12 13.03
C MET A 29 -6.70 -1.15 12.58
N PRO A 30 -5.75 -1.34 13.50
CA PRO A 30 -4.40 -1.78 13.19
C PRO A 30 -4.42 -3.25 12.74
N GLN A 31 -3.61 -3.59 11.73
CA GLN A 31 -3.50 -4.94 11.17
C GLN A 31 -2.04 -5.28 10.89
N LEU A 32 -1.68 -6.52 11.18
CA LEU A 32 -0.44 -7.14 10.74
C LEU A 32 -0.77 -8.22 9.72
N GLY A 33 0.05 -8.33 8.69
CA GLY A 33 -0.16 -9.32 7.64
C GLY A 33 1.15 -9.92 7.13
N VAL A 34 1.00 -11.10 6.55
CA VAL A 34 2.04 -11.75 5.77
C VAL A 34 1.61 -11.72 4.32
N LEU A 35 2.49 -11.26 3.46
CA LEU A 35 2.35 -11.25 2.01
C LEU A 35 3.14 -12.41 1.43
N SER A 36 2.51 -13.23 0.60
CA SER A 36 3.16 -14.32 -0.13
C SER A 36 2.95 -14.12 -1.62
N GLY A 37 4.03 -14.05 -2.37
CA GLY A 37 4.04 -13.90 -3.83
C GLY A 37 5.11 -14.77 -4.47
N ASP A 38 5.24 -14.71 -5.78
CA ASP A 38 6.07 -15.65 -6.59
C ASP A 38 7.54 -15.72 -6.16
N GLN A 39 8.07 -14.72 -5.49
CA GLN A 39 9.52 -14.64 -5.23
C GLN A 39 9.91 -14.51 -3.76
N ALA A 40 8.97 -14.21 -2.87
CA ALA A 40 9.26 -14.03 -1.45
C ALA A 40 8.01 -13.97 -0.58
N ASN A 41 8.22 -14.18 0.73
CA ASN A 41 7.27 -13.83 1.77
C ASN A 41 7.73 -12.55 2.45
N SER A 42 6.78 -11.73 2.90
CA SER A 42 7.09 -10.45 3.53
C SER A 42 6.04 -10.05 4.55
N LEU A 43 6.40 -9.13 5.42
CA LEU A 43 5.48 -8.56 6.39
C LEU A 43 4.81 -7.30 5.83
N GLN A 44 3.59 -7.07 6.30
CA GLN A 44 2.82 -5.86 6.03
C GLN A 44 2.21 -5.37 7.34
N PHE A 45 2.24 -4.06 7.55
CA PHE A 45 1.50 -3.39 8.60
C PHE A 45 0.49 -2.43 7.97
N GLN A 46 -0.75 -2.41 8.45
CA GLN A 46 -1.79 -1.49 7.97
C GLN A 46 -2.55 -0.85 9.13
N LEU A 47 -2.95 0.39 8.94
CA LEU A 47 -3.88 1.12 9.80
C LEU A 47 -5.07 1.54 8.96
N THR A 48 -6.27 1.20 9.41
CA THR A 48 -7.50 1.56 8.72
C THR A 48 -8.45 2.22 9.71
N GLY A 49 -9.15 3.24 9.28
CA GLY A 49 -10.16 3.92 10.11
C GLY A 49 -11.26 4.52 9.25
N GLY A 50 -12.46 4.59 9.82
CA GLY A 50 -13.60 5.08 9.08
C GLY A 50 -14.89 5.08 9.87
N VAL A 51 -16.00 5.11 9.15
CA VAL A 51 -17.36 5.17 9.69
C VAL A 51 -18.13 3.90 9.40
N ILE A 52 -19.08 3.60 10.26
CA ILE A 52 -19.96 2.42 10.18
C ILE A 52 -21.35 2.88 9.73
N ALA A 53 -21.82 2.34 8.60
CA ALA A 53 -23.15 2.60 8.04
C ALA A 53 -23.87 1.28 7.80
N LYS A 54 -24.70 0.86 8.75
CA LYS A 54 -25.44 -0.42 8.72
C LYS A 54 -24.52 -1.63 8.60
N ASN A 55 -24.47 -2.23 7.41
CA ASN A 55 -23.61 -3.38 7.08
C ASN A 55 -22.32 -2.97 6.38
N TRP A 56 -22.14 -1.69 6.10
CA TRP A 56 -20.99 -1.15 5.41
C TRP A 56 -20.06 -0.46 6.38
N ARG A 57 -18.77 -0.58 6.14
CA ARG A 57 -17.73 0.25 6.74
C ARG A 57 -16.95 0.88 5.63
N ILE A 58 -16.84 2.19 5.68
CA ILE A 58 -16.18 3.00 4.67
C ILE A 58 -15.16 3.85 5.36
N GLY A 59 -13.93 3.82 4.87
CA GLY A 59 -12.85 4.53 5.50
C GLY A 59 -11.65 4.71 4.60
N MET A 60 -10.55 5.02 5.24
CA MET A 60 -9.24 5.16 4.61
C MET A 60 -8.20 4.39 5.41
N GLY A 61 -7.15 3.99 4.74
CA GLY A 61 -6.05 3.31 5.38
C GLY A 61 -4.70 3.68 4.78
N THR A 62 -3.69 3.39 5.56
CA THR A 62 -2.29 3.46 5.14
C THR A 62 -1.51 2.31 5.77
N GLY A 63 -0.28 2.11 5.36
CA GLY A 63 0.52 1.05 5.94
C GLY A 63 1.98 1.06 5.49
N LEU A 64 2.68 0.01 5.88
CA LEU A 64 4.03 -0.31 5.44
C LEU A 64 4.01 -1.69 4.80
N ASP A 65 4.49 -1.76 3.58
CA ASP A 65 4.59 -2.97 2.79
C ASP A 65 6.06 -3.22 2.48
N TYR A 66 6.60 -4.32 2.99
CA TYR A 66 8.01 -4.68 2.84
C TYR A 66 8.29 -5.64 1.68
N TYR A 67 7.28 -5.95 0.87
CA TYR A 67 7.44 -6.87 -0.24
C TYR A 67 8.32 -6.28 -1.34
N LYS A 68 9.51 -6.89 -1.56
CA LYS A 68 10.55 -6.49 -2.52
C LYS A 68 11.06 -5.07 -2.30
N VAL A 69 10.29 -4.06 -2.60
CA VAL A 69 10.60 -2.66 -2.34
C VAL A 69 9.65 -2.14 -1.28
N ARG A 70 10.22 -1.61 -0.20
CA ARG A 70 9.42 -1.00 0.86
C ARG A 70 8.59 0.14 0.29
N SER A 71 7.32 0.18 0.65
CA SER A 71 6.39 1.19 0.17
C SER A 71 5.29 1.49 1.19
N VAL A 72 4.66 2.62 1.00
CA VAL A 72 3.55 3.12 1.82
C VAL A 72 2.30 3.13 0.96
N PRO A 73 1.40 2.13 1.04
CA PRO A 73 0.09 2.20 0.43
C PRO A 73 -0.79 3.21 1.17
N VAL A 74 -1.54 4.02 0.41
CA VAL A 74 -2.60 4.90 0.90
C VAL A 74 -3.85 4.57 0.10
N PHE A 75 -4.93 4.17 0.78
CA PHE A 75 -6.08 3.59 0.11
C PHE A 75 -7.41 3.98 0.77
N ALA A 76 -8.49 3.94 -0.01
CA ALA A 76 -9.85 3.88 0.47
C ALA A 76 -10.18 2.42 0.82
N ASP A 77 -10.85 2.21 1.96
CA ASP A 77 -11.28 0.90 2.47
C ASP A 77 -12.80 0.85 2.45
N VAL A 78 -13.35 -0.18 1.83
CA VAL A 78 -14.78 -0.46 1.83
C VAL A 78 -14.98 -1.90 2.24
N ARG A 79 -15.80 -2.12 3.29
CA ARG A 79 -16.14 -3.45 3.81
C ARG A 79 -17.63 -3.64 3.84
N HIS A 80 -18.07 -4.79 3.40
CA HIS A 80 -19.47 -5.21 3.50
C HIS A 80 -19.59 -6.43 4.39
N TYR A 81 -20.37 -6.29 5.47
CA TYR A 81 -20.63 -7.34 6.45
C TYR A 81 -21.88 -8.12 6.11
N PHE A 82 -21.78 -9.45 6.16
CA PHE A 82 -22.87 -10.35 5.82
C PHE A 82 -23.00 -11.51 6.84
N GLY A 83 -24.00 -12.35 6.62
CA GLY A 83 -24.33 -13.44 7.53
C GLY A 83 -25.24 -13.02 8.69
N ARG A 84 -25.84 -13.99 9.36
CA ARG A 84 -26.82 -13.77 10.45
C ARG A 84 -26.24 -12.94 11.60
N ASN A 85 -24.96 -13.16 11.93
CA ASN A 85 -24.30 -12.49 13.04
C ASN A 85 -23.41 -11.31 12.59
N LYS A 86 -23.41 -10.96 11.30
CA LYS A 86 -22.58 -9.88 10.70
C LYS A 86 -21.11 -9.94 11.11
N LYS A 87 -20.54 -11.14 11.12
CA LYS A 87 -19.13 -11.39 11.47
C LYS A 87 -18.27 -11.61 10.24
N ALA A 88 -18.83 -12.20 9.18
CA ALA A 88 -18.14 -12.36 7.92
C ALA A 88 -18.23 -11.06 7.12
N PHE A 89 -17.16 -10.72 6.43
CA PHE A 89 -17.11 -9.54 5.56
C PHE A 89 -16.29 -9.78 4.30
N SER A 90 -16.67 -9.09 3.24
CA SER A 90 -15.83 -8.86 2.07
C SER A 90 -15.26 -7.45 2.14
N PHE A 91 -14.08 -7.23 1.58
CA PHE A 91 -13.50 -5.90 1.54
C PHE A 91 -12.76 -5.62 0.24
N ALA A 92 -12.66 -4.34 -0.08
CA ALA A 92 -11.92 -3.80 -1.19
C ALA A 92 -11.14 -2.56 -0.74
N ASN A 93 -9.83 -2.60 -0.94
CA ASN A 93 -8.93 -1.47 -0.75
C ASN A 93 -8.41 -1.02 -2.10
N LEU A 94 -8.59 0.26 -2.42
CA LEU A 94 -8.16 0.86 -3.68
C LEU A 94 -7.43 2.17 -3.40
N GLY A 95 -6.26 2.35 -4.01
CA GLY A 95 -5.47 3.54 -3.78
C GLY A 95 -4.14 3.59 -4.51
N TYR A 96 -3.21 4.30 -3.91
CA TYR A 96 -1.88 4.50 -4.46
C TYR A 96 -0.82 3.86 -3.58
N ASN A 97 0.22 3.38 -4.22
CA ASN A 97 1.41 2.85 -3.59
C ASN A 97 2.56 3.85 -3.77
N VAL A 98 3.07 4.37 -2.66
CA VAL A 98 4.21 5.29 -2.65
C VAL A 98 5.47 4.50 -2.32
N PRO A 99 6.39 4.28 -3.27
CA PRO A 99 7.65 3.62 -3.01
C PRO A 99 8.49 4.42 -2.02
N TRP A 100 9.05 3.72 -1.03
CA TRP A 100 9.98 4.25 -0.05
C TRP A 100 11.14 3.26 0.17
N PRO A 101 11.99 3.07 -0.84
CA PRO A 101 13.07 2.10 -0.79
C PRO A 101 14.09 2.43 0.30
N LEU A 102 14.69 1.39 0.88
CA LEU A 102 15.89 1.52 1.70
C LEU A 102 17.11 1.65 0.79
N GLU A 103 18.17 2.33 1.24
CA GLU A 103 19.41 2.52 0.45
C GLU A 103 19.96 1.21 -0.13
N ASN A 104 19.84 0.10 0.60
CA ASN A 104 20.27 -1.22 0.14
C ASN A 104 19.35 -1.84 -0.91
N GLN A 105 18.15 -1.35 -1.10
CA GLN A 105 17.16 -1.89 -2.05
C GLN A 105 17.34 -1.33 -3.46
N TYR A 106 18.08 -0.22 -3.63
CA TYR A 106 18.49 0.30 -4.94
C TYR A 106 19.40 -0.67 -5.71
N LYS A 107 19.95 -1.69 -5.05
CA LYS A 107 20.86 -2.68 -5.65
C LYS A 107 20.18 -3.98 -6.09
N ILE A 108 18.87 -4.10 -5.99
CA ILE A 108 18.17 -5.37 -6.26
C ILE A 108 18.03 -5.64 -7.76
N PHE A 109 18.04 -4.61 -8.58
CA PHE A 109 17.95 -4.72 -10.02
C PHE A 109 19.31 -4.38 -10.66
N PHE A 110 20.24 -5.33 -10.57
CA PHE A 110 21.54 -5.21 -11.20
C PHE A 110 21.45 -5.23 -12.72
N ILE A 111 21.69 -4.07 -13.34
CA ILE A 111 22.38 -4.03 -14.62
C ILE A 111 23.83 -3.73 -14.30
N GLN A 112 24.73 -4.63 -14.67
CA GLN A 112 26.16 -4.55 -14.47
C GLN A 112 26.69 -3.37 -15.29
N GLY A 113 27.00 -2.27 -14.63
CA GLY A 113 27.60 -1.10 -15.28
C GLY A 113 27.06 0.23 -14.81
N GLY A 114 27.66 0.83 -13.79
CA GLY A 114 27.50 2.25 -13.47
C GLY A 114 26.43 2.58 -12.44
N SER A 115 26.85 3.23 -11.38
CA SER A 115 26.00 3.83 -10.35
C SER A 115 25.08 4.87 -10.96
N THR A 116 23.83 4.57 -11.05
CA THR A 116 22.82 5.51 -11.53
C THR A 116 21.76 5.74 -10.46
N LYS A 117 21.34 6.97 -10.30
CA LYS A 117 20.29 7.36 -9.37
C LYS A 117 18.97 6.84 -9.91
N SER A 118 18.43 5.77 -9.32
CA SER A 118 17.07 5.31 -9.62
C SER A 118 16.05 6.24 -8.96
N LYS A 119 15.04 6.64 -9.72
CA LYS A 119 13.88 7.38 -9.26
C LYS A 119 12.66 6.46 -9.30
N PHE A 120 11.95 6.35 -8.19
CA PHE A 120 10.72 5.56 -8.12
C PHE A 120 9.50 6.46 -8.27
N GLU A 121 8.55 6.02 -9.10
CA GLU A 121 7.25 6.67 -9.28
C GLU A 121 6.15 5.87 -8.59
N MET A 122 5.16 6.58 -8.09
CA MET A 122 3.97 5.99 -7.46
C MET A 122 3.19 5.13 -8.46
N GLY A 123 2.60 4.05 -7.97
CA GLY A 123 1.69 3.21 -8.73
C GLY A 123 0.40 2.93 -7.99
N TRP A 124 -0.35 1.96 -8.49
CA TRP A 124 -1.63 1.55 -7.92
C TRP A 124 -1.45 0.54 -6.79
N TYR A 125 -2.38 0.60 -5.85
CA TYR A 125 -2.58 -0.39 -4.80
C TYR A 125 -4.01 -0.89 -4.82
N THR A 126 -4.18 -2.21 -4.87
CA THR A 126 -5.48 -2.87 -4.81
C THR A 126 -5.36 -4.09 -3.89
N ASP A 127 -6.35 -4.30 -3.03
CA ASP A 127 -6.38 -5.43 -2.11
C ASP A 127 -7.83 -5.86 -1.89
N LEU A 128 -8.20 -7.04 -2.41
CA LEU A 128 -9.55 -7.57 -2.40
C LEU A 128 -9.58 -8.87 -1.61
N GLY A 129 -10.52 -9.00 -0.67
CA GLY A 129 -10.53 -10.19 0.17
C GLY A 129 -11.79 -10.42 0.98
N LEU A 130 -11.71 -11.47 1.77
CA LEU A 130 -12.72 -11.90 2.71
C LEU A 130 -12.12 -11.95 4.11
N GLY A 131 -12.96 -11.76 5.11
CA GLY A 131 -12.52 -11.85 6.50
C GLY A 131 -13.64 -12.22 7.44
N TYR A 132 -13.22 -12.43 8.68
CA TYR A 132 -14.11 -12.80 9.76
C TYR A 132 -13.69 -12.10 11.05
N ASP A 133 -14.67 -11.52 11.76
CA ASP A 133 -14.47 -10.85 13.03
C ASP A 133 -14.86 -11.76 14.19
N ILE A 134 -13.96 -11.90 15.14
CA ILE A 134 -14.15 -12.61 16.41
C ILE A 134 -14.35 -11.55 17.49
N ASP A 135 -15.56 -11.44 18.02
CA ASP A 135 -15.88 -10.46 19.06
C ASP A 135 -15.12 -10.78 20.36
N LEU A 136 -14.42 -9.80 20.90
CA LEU A 136 -13.66 -9.89 22.15
C LEU A 136 -14.30 -9.07 23.29
N GLY A 137 -15.51 -8.54 23.06
CA GLY A 137 -16.24 -7.72 24.01
C GLY A 137 -17.01 -6.58 23.34
N LYS A 138 -17.55 -5.65 24.15
CA LYS A 138 -18.54 -4.67 23.70
C LYS A 138 -18.07 -3.73 22.57
N GLN A 139 -16.77 -3.53 22.40
CA GLN A 139 -16.22 -2.57 21.43
C GLN A 139 -14.92 -3.05 20.77
N LYS A 140 -14.67 -4.36 20.82
CA LYS A 140 -13.39 -4.92 20.34
C LYS A 140 -13.63 -6.21 19.57
N ALA A 141 -12.92 -6.37 18.47
CA ALA A 141 -12.89 -7.64 17.76
C ALA A 141 -11.51 -7.94 17.19
N LEU A 142 -11.17 -9.21 17.15
CA LEU A 142 -10.06 -9.73 16.35
C LEU A 142 -10.57 -9.97 14.94
N SER A 143 -9.97 -9.36 13.96
CA SER A 143 -10.31 -9.48 12.55
C SER A 143 -9.28 -10.32 11.84
N LEU A 144 -9.69 -11.42 11.24
CA LEU A 144 -8.84 -12.28 10.42
C LEU A 144 -9.28 -12.15 8.97
N SER A 145 -8.34 -12.00 8.04
CA SER A 145 -8.69 -11.85 6.63
C SER A 145 -7.65 -12.47 5.70
N VAL A 146 -8.15 -12.93 4.56
CA VAL A 146 -7.37 -13.39 3.42
C VAL A 146 -7.72 -12.56 2.20
N SER A 147 -6.72 -12.19 1.41
CA SER A 147 -6.93 -11.32 0.26
C SER A 147 -5.92 -11.55 -0.84
N TYR A 148 -6.27 -11.06 -2.03
CA TYR A 148 -5.38 -10.94 -3.16
C TYR A 148 -5.01 -9.47 -3.34
N SER A 149 -3.72 -9.18 -3.21
CA SER A 149 -3.17 -7.83 -3.25
C SER A 149 -2.32 -7.61 -4.50
N ILE A 150 -2.55 -6.50 -5.17
CA ILE A 150 -1.76 -6.04 -6.32
C ILE A 150 -1.14 -4.71 -5.96
N LYS A 151 0.17 -4.61 -6.16
CA LYS A 151 0.96 -3.39 -5.99
C LYS A 151 1.73 -3.10 -7.26
N THR A 152 1.65 -1.87 -7.75
CA THR A 152 2.47 -1.41 -8.88
C THR A 152 3.35 -0.25 -8.46
N PHE A 153 4.44 -0.06 -9.18
CA PHE A 153 5.27 1.15 -9.19
C PHE A 153 6.18 1.12 -10.41
N SER A 154 6.75 2.27 -10.77
CA SER A 154 7.72 2.37 -11.87
C SER A 154 9.06 2.81 -11.31
N GLU A 155 10.14 2.32 -11.93
CA GLU A 155 11.50 2.74 -11.68
C GLU A 155 12.05 3.38 -12.94
N ILE A 156 12.61 4.57 -12.79
CA ILE A 156 13.28 5.31 -13.84
C ILE A 156 14.75 5.37 -13.49
N TYR A 157 15.60 4.91 -14.38
CA TYR A 157 17.05 4.96 -14.21
C TYR A 157 17.75 5.34 -15.50
N ASP A 158 18.91 5.98 -15.34
CA ASP A 158 19.76 6.35 -16.47
C ASP A 158 20.66 5.17 -16.82
N GLU A 159 20.59 4.66 -18.01
CA GLU A 159 21.48 3.63 -18.53
C GLU A 159 22.61 4.31 -19.30
N ARG A 160 23.86 4.12 -18.86
CA ARG A 160 25.04 4.57 -19.58
C ARG A 160 25.52 3.44 -20.48
N ILE A 161 25.49 3.64 -21.78
CA ILE A 161 26.04 2.69 -22.76
C ILE A 161 27.49 3.04 -22.99
N ASP A 162 28.40 2.33 -22.28
CA ASP A 162 29.86 2.57 -22.39
C ASP A 162 30.50 1.74 -23.52
N TRP A 163 29.79 0.76 -24.11
CA TRP A 163 30.31 -0.18 -25.11
C TRP A 163 29.32 -0.43 -26.23
N ILE A 164 29.75 -0.27 -27.48
CA ILE A 164 29.05 -0.77 -28.66
C ILE A 164 30.00 -1.68 -29.43
N TRP A 165 29.61 -2.94 -29.65
CA TRP A 165 30.34 -3.92 -30.45
C TRP A 165 31.81 -4.16 -30.01
N GLY A 166 32.09 -4.13 -28.71
CA GLY A 166 33.45 -4.36 -28.17
C GLY A 166 34.38 -3.17 -28.23
N TRP A 167 33.98 -2.00 -28.68
CA TRP A 167 34.75 -0.77 -28.69
C TRP A 167 34.26 0.23 -27.65
N PRO A 168 35.15 0.83 -26.84
CA PRO A 168 34.75 1.88 -25.90
C PRO A 168 34.30 3.12 -26.68
N ILE A 169 33.17 3.68 -26.29
CA ILE A 169 32.69 4.94 -26.86
C ILE A 169 33.41 6.07 -26.12
N ASN A 170 34.50 6.55 -26.68
CA ASN A 170 35.26 7.73 -26.19
C ASN A 170 34.55 9.04 -26.57
N GLN A 171 33.25 9.17 -26.31
CA GLN A 171 32.60 10.49 -26.41
C GLN A 171 32.45 11.07 -25.00
N PRO A 172 32.98 12.31 -24.76
CA PRO A 172 32.70 13.06 -23.54
C PRO A 172 31.20 13.34 -23.50
N GLY A 173 30.47 12.63 -22.63
CA GLY A 173 29.01 12.75 -22.52
C GLY A 173 28.26 11.54 -23.03
N GLY A 174 28.80 10.30 -22.94
CA GLY A 174 28.18 9.07 -23.45
C GLY A 174 26.66 9.08 -23.41
N ASN A 175 26.00 8.54 -24.43
CA ASN A 175 24.55 8.54 -24.57
C ASN A 175 23.89 7.98 -23.30
N ILE A 176 23.41 8.87 -22.43
CA ILE A 176 22.60 8.53 -21.27
C ILE A 176 21.19 8.31 -21.81
N SER A 177 20.73 7.08 -21.76
CA SER A 177 19.34 6.74 -22.10
C SER A 177 18.55 6.55 -20.82
N GLU A 178 17.48 7.32 -20.67
CA GLU A 178 16.54 7.13 -19.56
C GLU A 178 15.67 5.90 -19.86
N ARG A 179 15.66 4.93 -18.95
CA ARG A 179 14.80 3.76 -19.02
C ARG A 179 13.77 3.78 -17.91
N LYS A 180 12.52 3.48 -18.27
CA LYS A 180 11.41 3.26 -17.34
C LYS A 180 11.03 1.79 -17.33
N VAL A 181 10.98 1.21 -16.14
CA VAL A 181 10.55 -0.17 -15.91
C VAL A 181 9.35 -0.16 -14.97
N ASP A 182 8.26 -0.78 -15.42
CA ASP A 182 7.03 -0.90 -14.65
C ASP A 182 6.98 -2.25 -13.94
N TYR A 183 6.77 -2.24 -12.63
CA TYR A 183 6.67 -3.42 -11.80
C TYR A 183 5.23 -3.64 -11.35
N THR A 184 4.79 -4.89 -11.47
CA THR A 184 3.50 -5.35 -10.94
C THR A 184 3.72 -6.56 -10.06
N PHE A 185 3.38 -6.45 -8.78
CA PHE A 185 3.48 -7.52 -7.80
C PHE A 185 2.10 -8.03 -7.43
N ARG A 186 1.87 -9.31 -7.65
CA ARG A 186 0.65 -10.05 -7.30
C ARG A 186 0.95 -10.93 -6.10
N ARG A 187 0.10 -10.86 -5.06
CA ARG A 187 0.40 -11.49 -3.77
C ARG A 187 -0.86 -11.95 -3.08
N LEU A 188 -0.76 -13.08 -2.38
CA LEU A 188 -1.73 -13.45 -1.36
C LEU A 188 -1.35 -12.76 -0.05
N SER A 189 -2.35 -12.29 0.68
CA SER A 189 -2.18 -11.64 1.97
C SER A 189 -3.03 -12.32 3.03
N LEU A 190 -2.40 -12.67 4.14
CA LEU A 190 -3.08 -13.11 5.36
C LEU A 190 -2.89 -12.03 6.41
N LYS A 191 -3.98 -11.52 6.98
CA LYS A 191 -3.93 -10.41 7.95
C LYS A 191 -4.70 -10.74 9.21
N ALA A 192 -4.13 -10.34 10.34
CA ALA A 192 -4.78 -10.29 11.63
C ALA A 192 -4.83 -8.83 12.09
N GLY A 193 -5.99 -8.35 12.48
CA GLY A 193 -6.22 -6.98 12.91
C GLY A 193 -6.98 -6.92 14.22
N PHE A 194 -6.80 -5.85 14.95
CA PHE A 194 -7.55 -5.57 16.17
C PHE A 194 -8.45 -4.36 15.92
N ARG A 195 -9.76 -4.59 15.91
CA ARG A 195 -10.74 -3.54 15.65
C ARG A 195 -11.28 -2.95 16.94
N LEU A 196 -11.25 -1.62 17.00
CA LEU A 196 -11.83 -0.77 18.03
C LEU A 196 -12.97 0.06 17.42
N TRP A 197 -14.09 0.28 18.15
CA TRP A 197 -15.21 1.17 17.80
C TRP A 197 -15.90 1.79 19.00
#